data_ff6ae3eb8f355af3cbba7282d682a755
#
_entry.id   ff6ae3eb8f355af3cbba7282d682a755
#
_cell.length_a   1.000
_cell.length_b   1.000
_cell.length_c   1.000
_cell.angle_alpha   90.00
_cell.angle_beta   90.00
_cell.angle_gamma   90.00
#
_symmetry.space_group_name_H-M   'P 1'
#
loop_
_entity.id
_entity.type
_entity.pdbx_description
1 polymer ?
#
loop_
_entity_poly.entity_id
_entity_poly.type
_entity_poly.pdbx_seq_one_letter_code
_entity_poly.pdbx_strand_id
1 'polypeptide(L)'
;MRQHQLSISLYLNYFVHGIGLIILTQNMQALGQHWQTPLATVSYVISGIDIGRLLAYFILGSWSDHLGRKVFVNLGMACYFTFFVGMAFVTNIQLAYGLAILAGIANSALDAGTYPTFIEMGGRQGSANVLLKAFMSAGEFLLPLLIANFEAQRIWYGWSFMLAAAILVVNAVLLNRQQFPVKNQTDQAVVVASKRQPKSRRYLATLGLAGYGYTSMALMILYTQWVSLFATTTFHFSSVLAHWLLSLYSIGSITGVLVIFWLLRWGVAETKLLLAMNGGSLLALALICYSPAVGLSMLAAFGFGFTAAGGVMQVGLNLFIKIYPHIKGRITGIYFTFGSIASFTIPLVTGWLSKQSVATAMRFDLVIAASGLAFVALAVWAVHVPTTLSQERQRINHIDQQIVRLLNQRFDTVTAIGELKQAQQLPVLDQQREQRVLQQVAVKSTQTAHTPYLQAIYQAIMHNSRAYQTDLHKEEIDHD
;
A
#
# COMPACT_ATOMS: atom_id res chain seq x y z
N MET A 1 5.02 6.27 19.70
CA MET A 1 6.26 5.47 19.54
C MET A 1 5.99 4.05 19.00
N ARG A 2 5.10 3.22 19.56
CA ARG A 2 4.87 1.82 19.13
C ARG A 2 4.43 1.66 17.67
N GLN A 3 3.56 2.53 17.15
CA GLN A 3 3.12 2.47 15.74
C GLN A 3 4.23 2.78 14.73
N HIS A 4 5.18 3.65 15.07
CA HIS A 4 6.33 3.94 14.21
C HIS A 4 7.28 2.74 14.08
N GLN A 5 7.50 2.00 15.16
CA GLN A 5 8.36 0.80 15.14
C GLN A 5 7.75 -0.31 14.28
N LEU A 6 6.43 -0.52 14.37
CA LEU A 6 5.72 -1.47 13.50
C LEU A 6 5.87 -1.07 12.03
N SER A 7 5.65 0.22 11.70
CA SER A 7 5.80 0.71 10.33
C SER A 7 7.21 0.49 9.78
N ILE A 8 8.26 0.76 10.59
CA ILE A 8 9.66 0.54 10.18
C ILE A 8 9.89 -0.95 9.88
N SER A 9 9.42 -1.85 10.74
CA SER A 9 9.56 -3.30 10.50
C SER A 9 8.83 -3.76 9.24
N LEU A 10 7.64 -3.22 8.96
CA LEU A 10 6.89 -3.53 7.74
C LEU A 10 7.60 -2.99 6.48
N TYR A 11 8.17 -1.78 6.53
CA TYR A 11 8.97 -1.23 5.43
C TYR A 11 10.25 -2.03 5.20
N LEU A 12 10.91 -2.49 6.27
CA LEU A 12 12.11 -3.33 6.15
C LEU A 12 11.78 -4.68 5.48
N ASN A 13 10.60 -5.27 5.77
CA ASN A 13 10.13 -6.43 5.03
C ASN A 13 9.99 -6.15 3.54
N TYR A 14 9.49 -4.95 3.15
CA TYR A 14 9.34 -4.59 1.75
C TYR A 14 10.66 -4.27 1.06
N PHE A 15 11.65 -3.78 1.78
CA PHE A 15 13.02 -3.69 1.29
C PHE A 15 13.57 -5.08 0.93
N VAL A 16 13.42 -6.06 1.82
CA VAL A 16 13.83 -7.45 1.56
C VAL A 16 12.96 -8.10 0.48
N HIS A 17 11.67 -7.76 0.41
CA HIS A 17 10.78 -8.19 -0.65
C HIS A 17 11.28 -7.72 -2.03
N GLY A 18 11.72 -6.46 -2.16
CA GLY A 18 12.36 -5.95 -3.38
C GLY A 18 13.61 -6.74 -3.78
N ILE A 19 14.45 -7.08 -2.81
CA ILE A 19 15.57 -7.99 -3.01
C ILE A 19 15.08 -9.34 -3.54
N GLY A 20 14.09 -9.94 -2.90
CA GLY A 20 13.54 -11.26 -3.25
C GLY A 20 12.96 -11.34 -4.66
N LEU A 21 12.43 -10.24 -5.20
CA LEU A 21 11.89 -10.19 -6.56
C LEU A 21 12.95 -10.38 -7.64
N ILE A 22 14.14 -9.85 -7.44
CA ILE A 22 15.17 -9.80 -8.48
C ILE A 22 16.42 -10.64 -8.17
N ILE A 23 16.55 -11.20 -6.95
CA ILE A 23 17.79 -11.88 -6.53
C ILE A 23 18.15 -13.07 -7.41
N LEU A 24 17.16 -13.84 -7.88
CA LEU A 24 17.42 -14.96 -8.79
C LEU A 24 17.90 -14.48 -10.16
N THR A 25 17.28 -13.42 -10.69
CA THR A 25 17.66 -12.82 -11.97
C THR A 25 19.06 -12.21 -11.91
N GLN A 26 19.38 -11.53 -10.82
CA GLN A 26 20.70 -10.91 -10.62
C GLN A 26 21.81 -11.94 -10.43
N ASN A 27 21.52 -13.09 -9.83
CA ASN A 27 22.48 -14.20 -9.65
C ASN A 27 22.36 -15.26 -10.74
N MET A 28 21.70 -15.00 -11.86
CA MET A 28 21.32 -15.99 -12.86
C MET A 28 22.53 -16.75 -13.42
N GLN A 29 23.65 -16.08 -13.68
CA GLN A 29 24.86 -16.71 -14.20
C GLN A 29 25.52 -17.60 -13.13
N ALA A 30 25.65 -17.12 -11.90
CA ALA A 30 26.21 -17.85 -10.78
C ALA A 30 25.39 -19.12 -10.45
N LEU A 31 24.06 -18.99 -10.47
CA LEU A 31 23.13 -20.12 -10.28
C LEU A 31 23.23 -21.14 -11.43
N GLY A 32 23.33 -20.68 -12.67
CA GLY A 32 23.53 -21.55 -13.83
C GLY A 32 24.82 -22.35 -13.71
N GLN A 33 25.91 -21.74 -13.30
CA GLN A 33 27.19 -22.41 -13.03
C GLN A 33 27.09 -23.38 -11.85
N HIS A 34 26.45 -22.97 -10.75
CA HIS A 34 26.31 -23.82 -9.56
C HIS A 34 25.46 -25.07 -9.83
N TRP A 35 24.39 -24.92 -10.63
CA TRP A 35 23.53 -26.05 -11.01
C TRP A 35 23.99 -26.80 -12.25
N GLN A 36 25.07 -26.35 -12.88
CA GLN A 36 25.61 -26.93 -14.14
C GLN A 36 24.53 -27.04 -15.22
N THR A 37 23.73 -25.96 -15.41
CA THR A 37 22.57 -25.96 -16.28
C THR A 37 22.52 -24.70 -17.15
N PRO A 38 21.88 -24.75 -18.33
CA PRO A 38 21.68 -23.57 -19.17
C PRO A 38 20.84 -22.49 -18.46
N LEU A 39 21.06 -21.23 -18.85
CA LEU A 39 20.31 -20.09 -18.31
C LEU A 39 18.79 -20.22 -18.51
N ALA A 40 18.35 -20.92 -19.56
CA ALA A 40 16.94 -21.23 -19.78
C ALA A 40 16.31 -22.01 -18.61
N THR A 41 17.05 -22.94 -18.00
CA THR A 41 16.58 -23.68 -16.82
C THR A 41 16.51 -22.79 -15.58
N VAL A 42 17.46 -21.86 -15.43
CA VAL A 42 17.40 -20.87 -14.35
C VAL A 42 16.18 -19.96 -14.52
N SER A 43 15.89 -19.52 -15.74
CA SER A 43 14.67 -18.76 -16.05
C SER A 43 13.39 -19.54 -15.71
N TYR A 44 13.39 -20.85 -15.98
CA TYR A 44 12.28 -21.72 -15.57
C TYR A 44 12.11 -21.72 -14.04
N VAL A 45 13.19 -21.81 -13.27
CA VAL A 45 13.11 -21.73 -11.81
C VAL A 45 12.56 -20.37 -11.34
N ILE A 46 12.98 -19.26 -11.97
CA ILE A 46 12.46 -17.91 -11.66
C ILE A 46 10.94 -17.84 -11.82
N SER A 47 10.37 -18.49 -12.85
CA SER A 47 8.92 -18.50 -13.09
C SER A 47 8.10 -19.11 -11.93
N GLY A 48 8.74 -19.93 -11.08
CA GLY A 48 8.13 -20.48 -9.88
C GLY A 48 7.61 -19.41 -8.92
N ILE A 49 8.27 -18.23 -8.87
CA ILE A 49 7.81 -17.10 -8.04
C ILE A 49 6.41 -16.65 -8.47
N ASP A 50 6.16 -16.49 -9.76
CA ASP A 50 4.87 -16.02 -10.26
C ASP A 50 3.76 -17.08 -10.08
N ILE A 51 4.09 -18.36 -10.21
CA ILE A 51 3.16 -19.45 -9.88
C ILE A 51 2.79 -19.43 -8.39
N GLY A 52 3.78 -19.29 -7.51
CA GLY A 52 3.54 -19.18 -6.08
C GLY A 52 2.65 -17.99 -5.71
N ARG A 53 2.89 -16.84 -6.34
CA ARG A 53 2.07 -15.64 -6.18
C ARG A 53 0.62 -15.87 -6.63
N LEU A 54 0.43 -16.40 -7.82
CA LEU A 54 -0.89 -16.64 -8.41
C LEU A 54 -1.74 -17.56 -7.53
N LEU A 55 -1.16 -18.66 -7.04
CA LEU A 55 -1.86 -19.63 -6.21
C LEU A 55 -2.17 -19.08 -4.81
N ALA A 56 -1.25 -18.30 -4.23
CA ALA A 56 -1.33 -17.90 -2.85
C ALA A 56 -2.15 -16.64 -2.59
N TYR A 57 -2.19 -15.67 -3.49
CA TYR A 57 -2.82 -14.37 -3.23
C TYR A 57 -4.28 -14.47 -2.79
N PHE A 58 -5.08 -15.23 -3.51
CA PHE A 58 -6.50 -15.35 -3.19
C PHE A 58 -6.74 -16.08 -1.87
N ILE A 59 -6.00 -17.16 -1.62
CA ILE A 59 -6.14 -18.01 -0.43
C ILE A 59 -5.66 -17.24 0.80
N LEU A 60 -4.42 -16.75 0.79
CA LEU A 60 -3.80 -16.10 1.93
C LEU A 60 -4.45 -14.75 2.25
N GLY A 61 -4.89 -14.01 1.22
CA GLY A 61 -5.66 -12.79 1.39
C GLY A 61 -6.95 -13.03 2.18
N SER A 62 -7.69 -14.08 1.82
CA SER A 62 -8.93 -14.44 2.53
C SER A 62 -8.65 -14.92 3.96
N TRP A 63 -7.64 -15.76 4.16
CA TRP A 63 -7.29 -16.28 5.49
C TRP A 63 -6.75 -15.21 6.43
N SER A 64 -6.08 -14.17 5.91
CA SER A 64 -5.54 -13.10 6.74
C SER A 64 -6.62 -12.27 7.44
N ASP A 65 -7.84 -12.24 6.91
CA ASP A 65 -9.00 -11.60 7.54
C ASP A 65 -9.53 -12.38 8.76
N HIS A 66 -9.23 -13.67 8.85
CA HIS A 66 -9.68 -14.54 9.94
C HIS A 66 -8.60 -14.83 10.98
N LEU A 67 -7.38 -15.17 10.53
CA LEU A 67 -6.27 -15.59 11.40
C LEU A 67 -5.43 -14.41 11.93
N GLY A 68 -5.64 -13.21 11.37
CA GLY A 68 -4.97 -11.99 11.81
C GLY A 68 -3.69 -11.66 11.02
N ARG A 69 -3.39 -10.37 10.91
CA ARG A 69 -2.33 -9.81 10.04
C ARG A 69 -0.93 -10.27 10.42
N LYS A 70 -0.65 -10.31 11.73
CA LYS A 70 0.68 -10.70 12.26
C LYS A 70 1.10 -12.09 11.83
N VAL A 71 0.15 -13.03 11.78
CA VAL A 71 0.41 -14.42 11.37
C VAL A 71 0.92 -14.44 9.93
N PHE A 72 0.29 -13.68 9.02
CA PHE A 72 0.66 -13.67 7.60
C PHE A 72 1.95 -12.93 7.32
N VAL A 73 2.23 -11.84 8.05
CA VAL A 73 3.55 -11.19 7.96
C VAL A 73 4.66 -12.13 8.42
N ASN A 74 4.47 -12.84 9.53
CA ASN A 74 5.45 -13.83 10.01
C ASN A 74 5.57 -15.02 9.05
N LEU A 75 4.46 -15.51 8.47
CA LEU A 75 4.49 -16.56 7.46
C LEU A 75 5.32 -16.12 6.24
N GLY A 76 5.09 -14.91 5.75
CA GLY A 76 5.85 -14.35 4.63
C GLY A 76 7.34 -14.25 4.94
N MET A 77 7.70 -13.78 6.14
CA MET A 77 9.10 -13.72 6.59
C MET A 77 9.73 -15.11 6.69
N ALA A 78 9.02 -16.10 7.23
CA ALA A 78 9.50 -17.48 7.35
C ALA A 78 9.70 -18.13 5.96
N CYS A 79 8.75 -17.95 5.04
CA CYS A 79 8.85 -18.44 3.68
C CYS A 79 10.03 -17.80 2.93
N TYR A 80 10.21 -16.48 3.05
CA TYR A 80 11.37 -15.80 2.46
C TYR A 80 12.69 -16.24 3.10
N PHE A 81 12.74 -16.41 4.41
CA PHE A 81 13.94 -16.91 5.07
C PHE A 81 14.32 -18.29 4.54
N THR A 82 13.36 -19.21 4.45
CA THR A 82 13.55 -20.56 3.91
C THR A 82 14.01 -20.51 2.44
N PHE A 83 13.41 -19.62 1.64
CA PHE A 83 13.81 -19.39 0.26
C PHE A 83 15.26 -18.91 0.16
N PHE A 84 15.64 -17.86 0.91
CA PHE A 84 16.99 -17.31 0.82
C PHE A 84 18.04 -18.30 1.30
N VAL A 85 17.84 -18.92 2.45
CA VAL A 85 18.80 -19.91 2.96
C VAL A 85 18.85 -21.14 2.06
N GLY A 86 17.70 -21.67 1.66
CA GLY A 86 17.65 -22.85 0.79
C GLY A 86 18.28 -22.60 -0.57
N MET A 87 18.00 -21.44 -1.21
CA MET A 87 18.48 -21.12 -2.55
C MET A 87 20.00 -20.92 -2.60
N ALA A 88 20.62 -20.49 -1.51
CA ALA A 88 22.08 -20.34 -1.44
C ALA A 88 22.83 -21.67 -1.58
N PHE A 89 22.22 -22.78 -1.14
CA PHE A 89 22.88 -24.09 -1.04
C PHE A 89 22.29 -25.19 -1.95
N VAL A 90 21.08 -24.97 -2.48
CA VAL A 90 20.38 -25.98 -3.27
C VAL A 90 21.10 -26.26 -4.58
N THR A 91 21.27 -27.57 -4.90
CA THR A 91 21.82 -28.05 -6.15
C THR A 91 20.77 -28.72 -7.06
N ASN A 92 19.68 -29.19 -6.46
CA ASN A 92 18.60 -29.84 -7.19
C ASN A 92 17.63 -28.79 -7.75
N ILE A 93 17.43 -28.80 -9.08
CA ILE A 93 16.58 -27.84 -9.79
C ILE A 93 15.09 -27.93 -9.37
N GLN A 94 14.59 -29.13 -9.09
CA GLN A 94 13.21 -29.30 -8.66
C GLN A 94 12.97 -28.68 -7.27
N LEU A 95 13.93 -28.85 -6.37
CA LEU A 95 13.89 -28.22 -5.06
C LEU A 95 14.06 -26.71 -5.18
N ALA A 96 14.94 -26.21 -6.05
CA ALA A 96 15.08 -24.78 -6.37
C ALA A 96 13.77 -24.18 -6.88
N TYR A 97 13.06 -24.92 -7.76
CA TYR A 97 11.75 -24.50 -8.24
C TYR A 97 10.71 -24.43 -7.12
N GLY A 98 10.68 -25.41 -6.23
CA GLY A 98 9.82 -25.40 -5.03
C GLY A 98 10.14 -24.22 -4.11
N LEU A 99 11.42 -23.88 -3.90
CA LEU A 99 11.84 -22.69 -3.15
C LEU A 99 11.42 -21.38 -3.84
N ALA A 100 11.47 -21.31 -5.16
CA ALA A 100 10.97 -20.16 -5.91
C ALA A 100 9.44 -19.99 -5.75
N ILE A 101 8.67 -21.08 -5.80
CA ILE A 101 7.23 -21.07 -5.46
C ILE A 101 7.03 -20.55 -4.04
N LEU A 102 7.85 -20.99 -3.09
CA LEU A 102 7.77 -20.52 -1.69
C LEU A 102 8.03 -19.01 -1.57
N ALA A 103 8.95 -18.45 -2.36
CA ALA A 103 9.16 -17.01 -2.44
C ALA A 103 7.89 -16.27 -2.96
N GLY A 104 7.19 -16.85 -3.93
CA GLY A 104 5.90 -16.32 -4.39
C GLY A 104 4.82 -16.37 -3.32
N ILE A 105 4.78 -17.43 -2.52
CA ILE A 105 3.88 -17.55 -1.36
C ILE A 105 4.26 -16.50 -0.31
N ALA A 106 5.55 -16.29 -0.06
CA ALA A 106 6.05 -15.25 0.86
C ALA A 106 5.59 -13.86 0.46
N ASN A 107 5.68 -13.54 -0.82
CA ASN A 107 5.15 -12.32 -1.43
C ASN A 107 3.69 -12.09 -1.07
N SER A 108 2.87 -13.08 -1.38
CA SER A 108 1.42 -13.01 -1.16
C SER A 108 1.04 -12.90 0.31
N ALA A 109 1.78 -13.58 1.20
CA ALA A 109 1.57 -13.52 2.64
C ALA A 109 1.92 -12.14 3.21
N LEU A 110 3.06 -11.55 2.79
CA LEU A 110 3.44 -10.19 3.20
C LEU A 110 2.40 -9.17 2.75
N ASP A 111 1.93 -9.24 1.51
CA ASP A 111 0.94 -8.31 0.97
C ASP A 111 -0.41 -8.44 1.70
N ALA A 112 -0.87 -9.67 1.94
CA ALA A 112 -2.11 -9.96 2.67
C ALA A 112 -2.09 -9.47 4.13
N GLY A 113 -0.91 -9.43 4.75
CA GLY A 113 -0.72 -8.92 6.11
C GLY A 113 -0.47 -7.42 6.16
N THR A 114 0.39 -6.87 5.30
CA THR A 114 0.94 -5.51 5.43
C THR A 114 0.00 -4.42 4.94
N TYR A 115 -0.56 -4.52 3.71
CA TYR A 115 -1.45 -3.50 3.17
C TYR A 115 -2.68 -3.25 4.05
N PRO A 116 -3.40 -4.29 4.50
CA PRO A 116 -4.51 -4.08 5.43
C PRO A 116 -4.07 -3.49 6.77
N THR A 117 -2.88 -3.88 7.30
CA THR A 117 -2.37 -3.37 8.58
C THR A 117 -2.21 -1.85 8.54
N PHE A 118 -1.61 -1.27 7.48
CA PHE A 118 -1.51 0.17 7.37
C PHE A 118 -2.87 0.87 7.29
N ILE A 119 -3.86 0.27 6.65
CA ILE A 119 -5.23 0.82 6.64
C ILE A 119 -5.88 0.71 8.03
N GLU A 120 -5.63 -0.37 8.78
CA GLU A 120 -6.17 -0.61 10.13
C GLU A 120 -5.51 0.27 11.20
N MET A 121 -4.29 0.77 10.97
CA MET A 121 -3.63 1.74 11.87
C MET A 121 -4.33 3.10 11.92
N GLY A 122 -5.20 3.43 10.96
CA GLY A 122 -6.01 4.66 10.94
C GLY A 122 -5.25 5.92 10.49
N GLY A 123 -5.91 7.06 10.47
CA GLY A 123 -5.33 8.34 10.05
C GLY A 123 -5.10 8.48 8.53
N ARG A 124 -4.02 9.18 8.11
CA ARG A 124 -3.65 9.38 6.69
C ARG A 124 -2.86 8.19 6.11
N GLN A 125 -3.27 6.97 6.41
CA GLN A 125 -2.49 5.74 6.19
C GLN A 125 -2.45 5.27 4.73
N GLY A 126 -3.31 5.81 3.84
CA GLY A 126 -3.20 5.54 2.41
C GLY A 126 -1.83 5.91 1.83
N SER A 127 -1.19 6.96 2.37
CA SER A 127 0.17 7.34 1.98
C SER A 127 1.23 6.33 2.43
N ALA A 128 1.04 5.65 3.57
CA ALA A 128 1.98 4.65 4.07
C ALA A 128 2.09 3.43 3.14
N ASN A 129 0.97 2.99 2.55
CA ASN A 129 0.97 1.92 1.56
C ASN A 129 1.74 2.28 0.28
N VAL A 130 1.67 3.54 -0.16
CA VAL A 130 2.45 4.02 -1.31
C VAL A 130 3.95 3.96 -1.02
N LEU A 131 4.35 4.29 0.22
CA LEU A 131 5.76 4.27 0.61
C LEU A 131 6.38 2.85 0.61
N LEU A 132 5.56 1.78 0.74
CA LEU A 132 6.02 0.39 0.58
C LEU A 132 6.73 0.19 -0.75
N LYS A 133 6.21 0.78 -1.85
CA LYS A 133 6.85 0.69 -3.16
C LYS A 133 8.22 1.34 -3.17
N ALA A 134 8.44 2.45 -2.46
CA ALA A 134 9.75 3.09 -2.37
C ALA A 134 10.77 2.17 -1.69
N PHE A 135 10.40 1.52 -0.57
CA PHE A 135 11.30 0.57 0.11
C PHE A 135 11.57 -0.67 -0.74
N MET A 136 10.57 -1.18 -1.45
CA MET A 136 10.75 -2.27 -2.39
C MET A 136 11.75 -1.89 -3.50
N SER A 137 11.56 -0.72 -4.12
CA SER A 137 12.47 -0.20 -5.15
C SER A 137 13.88 0.09 -4.62
N ALA A 138 14.04 0.46 -3.35
CA ALA A 138 15.35 0.58 -2.74
C ALA A 138 16.08 -0.77 -2.65
N GLY A 139 15.36 -1.85 -2.32
CA GLY A 139 15.92 -3.21 -2.36
C GLY A 139 16.30 -3.65 -3.78
N GLU A 140 15.42 -3.38 -4.75
CA GLU A 140 15.67 -3.64 -6.18
C GLU A 140 16.91 -2.87 -6.70
N PHE A 141 17.12 -1.65 -6.22
CA PHE A 141 18.24 -0.81 -6.65
C PHE A 141 19.58 -1.23 -5.99
N LEU A 142 19.57 -1.54 -4.70
CA LEU A 142 20.79 -1.82 -3.96
C LEU A 142 21.37 -3.21 -4.25
N LEU A 143 20.52 -4.19 -4.55
CA LEU A 143 20.98 -5.56 -4.77
C LEU A 143 21.95 -5.72 -5.95
N PRO A 144 21.70 -5.17 -7.16
CA PRO A 144 22.65 -5.28 -8.28
C PRO A 144 24.02 -4.67 -7.96
N LEU A 145 24.05 -3.55 -7.23
CA LEU A 145 25.31 -2.92 -6.81
C LEU A 145 26.09 -3.80 -5.84
N LEU A 146 25.38 -4.46 -4.93
CA LEU A 146 25.99 -5.41 -3.99
C LEU A 146 26.56 -6.63 -4.71
N ILE A 147 25.80 -7.19 -5.66
CA ILE A 147 26.24 -8.36 -6.44
C ILE A 147 27.42 -8.00 -7.33
N ALA A 148 27.40 -6.86 -8.01
CA ALA A 148 28.53 -6.39 -8.81
C ALA A 148 29.81 -6.25 -7.97
N ASN A 149 29.70 -5.75 -6.74
CA ASN A 149 30.84 -5.70 -5.81
C ASN A 149 31.32 -7.09 -5.39
N PHE A 150 30.42 -8.04 -5.15
CA PHE A 150 30.78 -9.43 -4.82
C PHE A 150 31.47 -10.11 -5.99
N GLU A 151 31.00 -9.95 -7.21
CA GLU A 151 31.61 -10.47 -8.42
C GLU A 151 33.02 -9.90 -8.63
N ALA A 152 33.19 -8.58 -8.46
CA ALA A 152 34.51 -7.93 -8.60
C ALA A 152 35.50 -8.44 -7.57
N GLN A 153 35.07 -8.77 -6.36
CA GLN A 153 35.93 -9.31 -5.28
C GLN A 153 35.96 -10.84 -5.25
N ARG A 154 35.33 -11.53 -6.20
CA ARG A 154 35.20 -13.00 -6.24
C ARG A 154 34.62 -13.61 -4.97
N ILE A 155 33.70 -12.87 -4.32
CA ILE A 155 32.95 -13.33 -3.15
C ILE A 155 31.88 -14.32 -3.62
N TRP A 156 31.64 -15.34 -2.84
CA TRP A 156 30.60 -16.34 -3.13
C TRP A 156 29.21 -15.68 -3.25
N TYR A 157 28.49 -15.97 -4.34
CA TYR A 157 27.17 -15.39 -4.64
C TYR A 157 26.13 -15.61 -3.52
N GLY A 158 26.24 -16.72 -2.78
CA GLY A 158 25.33 -17.06 -1.68
C GLY A 158 25.28 -16.01 -0.57
N TRP A 159 26.30 -15.14 -0.43
CA TRP A 159 26.25 -14.04 0.54
C TRP A 159 25.13 -13.04 0.25
N SER A 160 24.74 -12.84 -1.02
CA SER A 160 23.60 -11.97 -1.36
C SER A 160 22.29 -12.51 -0.75
N PHE A 161 22.11 -13.82 -0.76
CA PHE A 161 20.98 -14.51 -0.12
C PHE A 161 21.07 -14.49 1.41
N MET A 162 22.27 -14.78 1.96
CA MET A 162 22.48 -14.80 3.41
C MET A 162 22.27 -13.44 4.08
N LEU A 163 22.67 -12.34 3.42
CA LEU A 163 22.41 -10.99 3.91
C LEU A 163 20.90 -10.69 3.97
N ALA A 164 20.16 -11.05 2.93
CA ALA A 164 18.69 -10.89 2.94
C ALA A 164 18.05 -11.71 4.07
N ALA A 165 18.50 -12.96 4.27
CA ALA A 165 18.03 -13.81 5.37
C ALA A 165 18.37 -13.21 6.74
N ALA A 166 19.57 -12.66 6.92
CA ALA A 166 19.99 -12.03 8.18
C ALA A 166 19.13 -10.82 8.53
N ILE A 167 18.82 -9.96 7.54
CA ILE A 167 17.94 -8.82 7.73
C ILE A 167 16.54 -9.30 8.20
N LEU A 168 16.01 -10.37 7.62
CA LEU A 168 14.73 -10.94 8.03
C LEU A 168 14.74 -11.46 9.47
N VAL A 169 15.82 -12.14 9.89
CA VAL A 169 15.94 -12.64 11.27
C VAL A 169 15.92 -11.48 12.27
N VAL A 170 16.73 -10.44 12.02
CA VAL A 170 16.76 -9.25 12.88
C VAL A 170 15.37 -8.59 12.90
N ASN A 171 14.75 -8.44 11.74
CA ASN A 171 13.42 -7.83 11.65
C ASN A 171 12.33 -8.69 12.30
N ALA A 172 12.43 -10.03 12.25
CA ALA A 172 11.48 -10.92 12.91
C ALA A 172 11.49 -10.72 14.43
N VAL A 173 12.67 -10.54 15.04
CA VAL A 173 12.80 -10.25 16.47
C VAL A 173 12.15 -8.90 16.80
N LEU A 174 12.38 -7.87 15.99
CA LEU A 174 11.80 -6.54 16.16
C LEU A 174 10.28 -6.57 15.99
N LEU A 175 9.79 -7.20 14.93
CA LEU A 175 8.37 -7.28 14.59
C LEU A 175 7.56 -8.04 15.63
N ASN A 176 8.09 -9.15 16.15
CA ASN A 176 7.37 -9.99 17.10
C ASN A 176 7.16 -9.30 18.46
N ARG A 177 7.98 -8.31 18.80
CA ARG A 177 7.79 -7.43 19.98
C ARG A 177 6.70 -6.37 19.76
N GLN A 178 6.22 -6.17 18.52
CA GLN A 178 5.21 -5.16 18.21
C GLN A 178 3.80 -5.74 18.28
N GLN A 179 2.87 -4.88 18.69
CA GLN A 179 1.44 -5.18 18.68
C GLN A 179 0.83 -4.69 17.36
N PHE A 180 0.18 -5.59 16.65
CA PHE A 180 -0.61 -5.24 15.48
C PHE A 180 -1.92 -4.59 15.91
N PRO A 181 -2.51 -3.70 15.08
CA PRO A 181 -3.78 -3.09 15.39
C PRO A 181 -4.85 -4.17 15.61
N VAL A 182 -5.55 -4.07 16.73
CA VAL A 182 -6.74 -4.85 16.98
C VAL A 182 -7.85 -4.27 16.10
N LYS A 183 -8.69 -5.12 15.54
CA LYS A 183 -9.83 -4.77 14.68
C LYS A 183 -10.72 -3.75 15.41
N ASN A 184 -10.43 -2.46 15.28
CA ASN A 184 -11.11 -1.41 16.01
C ASN A 184 -12.51 -1.14 15.43
N GLN A 185 -13.47 -0.86 16.31
CA GLN A 185 -14.83 -0.42 15.99
C GLN A 185 -14.91 0.89 15.17
N THR A 186 -13.78 1.59 14.96
CA THR A 186 -13.67 2.79 14.10
C THR A 186 -14.05 2.51 12.64
N ASP A 187 -14.04 1.26 12.22
CA ASP A 187 -14.55 0.83 10.90
C ASP A 187 -16.08 1.03 10.76
N GLN A 188 -16.81 1.29 11.85
CA GLN A 188 -18.28 1.41 11.80
C GLN A 188 -18.77 2.59 10.92
N ALA A 189 -18.09 3.73 10.93
CA ALA A 189 -18.47 4.87 10.10
C ALA A 189 -18.21 4.62 8.60
N VAL A 190 -17.07 3.98 8.26
CA VAL A 190 -16.73 3.58 6.89
C VAL A 190 -17.66 2.46 6.43
N VAL A 191 -18.02 1.53 7.32
CA VAL A 191 -18.96 0.44 7.09
C VAL A 191 -20.36 0.95 6.78
N VAL A 192 -20.83 1.97 7.50
CA VAL A 192 -22.15 2.58 7.26
C VAL A 192 -22.20 3.23 5.87
N ALA A 193 -21.14 3.91 5.45
CA ALA A 193 -21.03 4.49 4.10
C ALA A 193 -20.99 3.41 3.01
N SER A 194 -20.24 2.32 3.24
CA SER A 194 -20.13 1.19 2.30
C SER A 194 -21.43 0.37 2.15
N LYS A 195 -22.19 0.17 3.23
CA LYS A 195 -23.48 -0.54 3.20
C LYS A 195 -24.58 0.23 2.45
N ARG A 196 -24.41 1.53 2.20
CA ARG A 196 -25.41 2.40 1.56
C ARG A 196 -25.29 2.49 0.05
N GLN A 197 -24.19 2.00 -0.54
CA GLN A 197 -24.10 1.95 -2.00
C GLN A 197 -25.03 0.88 -2.56
N PRO A 198 -25.78 1.17 -3.65
CA PRO A 198 -26.53 0.15 -4.38
C PRO A 198 -25.61 -1.03 -4.75
N LYS A 199 -26.11 -2.26 -4.59
CA LYS A 199 -25.31 -3.46 -4.89
C LYS A 199 -24.70 -3.44 -6.30
N SER A 200 -25.44 -2.90 -7.27
CA SER A 200 -24.98 -2.73 -8.66
C SER A 200 -23.76 -1.83 -8.78
N ARG A 201 -23.75 -0.67 -8.12
CA ARG A 201 -22.60 0.26 -8.14
C ARG A 201 -21.39 -0.32 -7.46
N ARG A 202 -21.60 -1.00 -6.32
CA ARG A 202 -20.51 -1.70 -5.62
C ARG A 202 -19.88 -2.79 -6.47
N TYR A 203 -20.71 -3.54 -7.24
CA TYR A 203 -20.21 -4.53 -8.19
C TYR A 203 -19.39 -3.88 -9.31
N LEU A 204 -19.85 -2.76 -9.89
CA LEU A 204 -19.12 -2.01 -10.92
C LEU A 204 -17.80 -1.44 -10.41
N ALA A 205 -17.77 -0.93 -9.18
CA ALA A 205 -16.53 -0.49 -8.53
C ALA A 205 -15.54 -1.64 -8.36
N THR A 206 -16.03 -2.82 -7.97
CA THR A 206 -15.23 -4.04 -7.82
C THR A 206 -14.64 -4.48 -9.16
N LEU A 207 -15.47 -4.51 -10.21
CA LEU A 207 -15.02 -4.86 -11.56
C LEU A 207 -13.97 -3.88 -12.07
N GLY A 208 -14.21 -2.57 -11.88
CA GLY A 208 -13.27 -1.52 -12.27
C GLY A 208 -11.94 -1.65 -11.54
N LEU A 209 -11.93 -1.84 -10.22
CA LEU A 209 -10.69 -1.91 -9.45
C LEU A 209 -9.95 -3.25 -9.63
N ALA A 210 -10.66 -4.36 -9.77
CA ALA A 210 -10.03 -5.64 -10.09
C ALA A 210 -9.40 -5.62 -11.50
N GLY A 211 -10.14 -5.09 -12.50
CA GLY A 211 -9.61 -4.88 -13.85
C GLY A 211 -8.42 -3.92 -13.88
N TYR A 212 -8.46 -2.88 -13.04
CA TYR A 212 -7.31 -1.99 -12.87
C TYR A 212 -6.10 -2.70 -12.23
N GLY A 213 -6.31 -3.64 -11.31
CA GLY A 213 -5.22 -4.49 -10.77
C GLY A 213 -4.48 -5.25 -11.87
N TYR A 214 -5.21 -5.76 -12.89
CA TYR A 214 -4.63 -6.37 -14.07
C TYR A 214 -3.89 -5.34 -14.95
N THR A 215 -4.59 -4.27 -15.36
CA THR A 215 -4.06 -3.32 -16.35
C THR A 215 -2.87 -2.52 -15.82
N SER A 216 -2.84 -2.16 -14.53
CA SER A 216 -1.71 -1.44 -13.94
C SER A 216 -0.42 -2.28 -13.93
N MET A 217 -0.51 -3.59 -13.65
CA MET A 217 0.63 -4.49 -13.71
C MET A 217 1.03 -4.77 -15.17
N ALA A 218 0.05 -5.03 -16.03
CA ALA A 218 0.25 -5.28 -17.45
C ALA A 218 1.04 -4.16 -18.14
N LEU A 219 0.66 -2.91 -17.84
CA LEU A 219 1.27 -1.69 -18.37
C LEU A 219 2.77 -1.61 -18.03
N MET A 220 3.12 -1.86 -16.79
CA MET A 220 4.51 -1.82 -16.34
C MET A 220 5.36 -2.94 -16.96
N ILE A 221 4.81 -4.14 -17.04
CA ILE A 221 5.52 -5.31 -17.59
C ILE A 221 5.79 -5.14 -19.07
N LEU A 222 4.78 -4.76 -19.85
CA LEU A 222 4.90 -4.60 -21.29
C LEU A 222 5.92 -3.50 -21.61
N TYR A 223 5.82 -2.35 -20.97
CA TYR A 223 6.77 -1.26 -21.15
C TYR A 223 8.21 -1.69 -20.88
N THR A 224 8.46 -2.25 -19.70
CA THR A 224 9.82 -2.64 -19.29
C THR A 224 10.41 -3.74 -20.17
N GLN A 225 9.56 -4.61 -20.73
CA GLN A 225 9.98 -5.69 -21.61
C GLN A 225 10.36 -5.19 -23.01
N TRP A 226 9.63 -4.23 -23.55
CA TRP A 226 9.71 -3.91 -24.99
C TRP A 226 10.31 -2.55 -25.32
N VAL A 227 10.32 -1.57 -24.40
CA VAL A 227 10.70 -0.18 -24.74
C VAL A 227 12.08 -0.02 -25.34
N SER A 228 13.08 -0.73 -24.82
CA SER A 228 14.46 -0.63 -25.35
C SER A 228 14.58 -1.22 -26.76
N LEU A 229 13.97 -2.39 -27.00
CA LEU A 229 13.95 -3.02 -28.31
C LEU A 229 13.12 -2.20 -29.31
N PHE A 230 11.99 -1.67 -28.88
CA PHE A 230 11.15 -0.79 -29.69
C PHE A 230 11.91 0.47 -30.14
N ALA A 231 12.59 1.14 -29.24
CA ALA A 231 13.35 2.36 -29.53
C ALA A 231 14.50 2.12 -30.53
N THR A 232 15.19 0.99 -30.41
CA THR A 232 16.27 0.62 -31.33
C THR A 232 15.75 0.19 -32.70
N THR A 233 14.69 -0.62 -32.76
CA THR A 233 14.18 -1.19 -34.03
C THR A 233 13.27 -0.25 -34.79
N THR A 234 12.49 0.61 -34.12
CA THR A 234 11.47 1.45 -34.73
C THR A 234 11.98 2.88 -34.99
N PHE A 235 12.69 3.46 -34.01
CA PHE A 235 13.20 4.83 -34.11
C PHE A 235 14.71 4.88 -34.38
N HIS A 236 15.37 3.74 -34.49
CA HIS A 236 16.82 3.64 -34.71
C HIS A 236 17.66 4.38 -33.66
N PHE A 237 17.17 4.44 -32.41
CA PHE A 237 17.94 5.02 -31.32
C PHE A 237 19.18 4.16 -31.05
N SER A 238 20.27 4.80 -30.63
CA SER A 238 21.43 4.06 -30.17
C SER A 238 21.09 3.20 -28.95
N SER A 239 21.80 2.08 -28.77
CA SER A 239 21.59 1.18 -27.63
C SER A 239 21.64 1.92 -26.29
N VAL A 240 22.56 2.87 -26.14
CA VAL A 240 22.68 3.70 -24.92
C VAL A 240 21.41 4.53 -24.68
N LEU A 241 20.88 5.21 -25.70
CA LEU A 241 19.65 5.99 -25.58
C LEU A 241 18.44 5.12 -25.25
N ALA A 242 18.35 3.94 -25.87
CA ALA A 242 17.27 3.00 -25.59
C ALA A 242 17.26 2.51 -24.13
N HIS A 243 18.44 2.27 -23.53
CA HIS A 243 18.56 1.91 -22.13
C HIS A 243 18.26 3.10 -21.19
N TRP A 244 18.57 4.33 -21.62
CA TRP A 244 18.18 5.52 -20.86
C TRP A 244 16.66 5.68 -20.69
N LEU A 245 15.85 5.23 -21.65
CA LEU A 245 14.38 5.24 -21.51
C LEU A 245 13.93 4.42 -20.29
N LEU A 246 14.53 3.25 -20.08
CA LEU A 246 14.23 2.40 -18.92
C LEU A 246 14.75 3.01 -17.60
N SER A 247 15.92 3.63 -17.64
CA SER A 247 16.48 4.33 -16.48
C SER A 247 15.63 5.52 -16.05
N LEU A 248 15.17 6.34 -17.02
CA LEU A 248 14.28 7.48 -16.76
C LEU A 248 12.91 7.04 -16.25
N TYR A 249 12.36 5.95 -16.75
CA TYR A 249 11.17 5.30 -16.19
C TYR A 249 11.37 4.98 -14.70
N SER A 250 12.50 4.38 -14.33
CA SER A 250 12.80 4.01 -12.94
C SER A 250 12.92 5.25 -12.04
N ILE A 251 13.61 6.30 -12.50
CA ILE A 251 13.72 7.58 -11.79
C ILE A 251 12.34 8.22 -11.64
N GLY A 252 11.54 8.21 -12.72
CA GLY A 252 10.15 8.70 -12.70
C GLY A 252 9.30 7.95 -11.69
N SER A 253 9.41 6.61 -11.63
CA SER A 253 8.70 5.78 -10.67
C SER A 253 9.01 6.16 -9.22
N ILE A 254 10.28 6.29 -8.86
CA ILE A 254 10.70 6.69 -7.50
C ILE A 254 10.18 8.09 -7.17
N THR A 255 10.35 9.04 -8.08
CA THR A 255 9.87 10.43 -7.91
C THR A 255 8.35 10.46 -7.75
N GLY A 256 7.62 9.68 -8.56
CA GLY A 256 6.17 9.55 -8.49
C GLY A 256 5.69 9.03 -7.15
N VAL A 257 6.34 8.00 -6.60
CA VAL A 257 6.03 7.48 -5.25
C VAL A 257 6.12 8.58 -4.19
N LEU A 258 7.21 9.36 -4.21
CA LEU A 258 7.41 10.44 -3.24
C LEU A 258 6.37 11.55 -3.39
N VAL A 259 6.08 11.97 -4.62
CA VAL A 259 5.08 13.02 -4.89
C VAL A 259 3.67 12.54 -4.51
N ILE A 260 3.26 11.33 -4.90
CA ILE A 260 1.96 10.77 -4.53
C ILE A 260 1.83 10.66 -3.01
N PHE A 261 2.89 10.21 -2.31
CA PHE A 261 2.92 10.18 -0.86
C PHE A 261 2.60 11.56 -0.23
N TRP A 262 3.24 12.63 -0.72
CA TRP A 262 3.01 14.00 -0.25
C TRP A 262 1.61 14.51 -0.60
N LEU A 263 1.14 14.28 -1.83
CA LEU A 263 -0.20 14.68 -2.27
C LEU A 263 -1.30 14.02 -1.43
N LEU A 264 -1.16 12.73 -1.11
CA LEU A 264 -2.08 12.03 -0.21
C LEU A 264 -2.01 12.61 1.22
N ARG A 265 -0.82 12.97 1.70
CA ARG A 265 -0.66 13.64 3.01
C ARG A 265 -1.29 15.02 3.06
N TRP A 266 -1.27 15.76 1.97
CA TRP A 266 -1.96 17.06 1.85
C TRP A 266 -3.47 16.93 1.69
N GLY A 267 -3.98 15.71 1.56
CA GLY A 267 -5.42 15.44 1.51
C GLY A 267 -6.00 15.42 0.09
N VAL A 268 -5.16 15.31 -0.94
CA VAL A 268 -5.64 15.11 -2.30
C VAL A 268 -6.40 13.78 -2.38
N ALA A 269 -7.58 13.79 -2.98
CA ALA A 269 -8.44 12.62 -3.07
C ALA A 269 -7.81 11.53 -3.97
N GLU A 270 -7.81 10.28 -3.49
CA GLU A 270 -7.28 9.12 -4.23
C GLU A 270 -7.90 8.96 -5.62
N THR A 271 -9.21 9.25 -5.74
CA THR A 271 -9.94 9.18 -7.01
C THR A 271 -9.42 10.18 -8.05
N LYS A 272 -9.08 11.42 -7.63
CA LYS A 272 -8.49 12.43 -8.50
C LYS A 272 -7.07 12.02 -8.94
N LEU A 273 -6.27 11.50 -8.00
CA LEU A 273 -4.92 11.00 -8.31
C LEU A 273 -4.97 9.84 -9.29
N LEU A 274 -5.86 8.85 -9.09
CA LEU A 274 -6.01 7.72 -9.99
C LEU A 274 -6.33 8.17 -11.42
N LEU A 275 -7.30 9.07 -11.61
CA LEU A 275 -7.67 9.58 -12.93
C LEU A 275 -6.54 10.38 -13.57
N ALA A 276 -5.94 11.32 -12.85
CA ALA A 276 -4.88 12.16 -13.36
C ALA A 276 -3.63 11.35 -13.76
N MET A 277 -3.22 10.39 -12.92
CA MET A 277 -2.05 9.55 -13.19
C MET A 277 -2.28 8.59 -14.35
N ASN A 278 -3.45 7.93 -14.42
CA ASN A 278 -3.75 7.05 -15.56
C ASN A 278 -3.92 7.83 -16.88
N GLY A 279 -4.51 9.03 -16.86
CA GLY A 279 -4.55 9.92 -18.01
C GLY A 279 -3.15 10.36 -18.44
N GLY A 280 -2.31 10.74 -17.50
CA GLY A 280 -0.90 11.09 -17.73
C GLY A 280 -0.07 9.92 -18.29
N SER A 281 -0.30 8.69 -17.80
CA SER A 281 0.39 7.50 -18.30
C SER A 281 0.01 7.17 -19.76
N LEU A 282 -1.28 7.30 -20.10
CA LEU A 282 -1.74 7.12 -21.48
C LEU A 282 -1.11 8.15 -22.43
N LEU A 283 -1.07 9.43 -22.01
CA LEU A 283 -0.44 10.49 -22.80
C LEU A 283 1.06 10.26 -22.97
N ALA A 284 1.77 9.97 -21.88
CA ALA A 284 3.20 9.69 -21.92
C ALA A 284 3.52 8.49 -22.84
N LEU A 285 2.73 7.42 -22.73
CA LEU A 285 2.89 6.23 -23.57
C LEU A 285 2.61 6.52 -25.05
N ALA A 286 1.60 7.35 -25.36
CA ALA A 286 1.33 7.78 -26.73
C ALA A 286 2.53 8.57 -27.30
N LEU A 287 3.13 9.47 -26.53
CA LEU A 287 4.33 10.17 -26.94
C LEU A 287 5.51 9.22 -27.19
N ILE A 288 5.71 8.20 -26.34
CA ILE A 288 6.75 7.19 -26.53
C ILE A 288 6.53 6.37 -27.81
N CYS A 289 5.29 6.00 -28.10
CA CYS A 289 4.97 5.14 -29.23
C CYS A 289 5.01 5.85 -30.61
N TYR A 290 4.83 7.18 -30.64
CA TYR A 290 4.66 7.91 -31.90
C TYR A 290 5.67 9.03 -32.13
N SER A 291 6.44 9.46 -31.11
CA SER A 291 7.43 10.52 -31.30
C SER A 291 8.83 9.95 -31.53
N PRO A 292 9.46 10.24 -32.68
CA PRO A 292 10.85 9.89 -32.93
C PRO A 292 11.85 10.86 -32.28
N ALA A 293 11.38 11.95 -31.66
CA ALA A 293 12.23 12.96 -31.04
C ALA A 293 12.82 12.43 -29.73
N VAL A 294 14.13 12.27 -29.66
CA VAL A 294 14.86 11.69 -28.51
C VAL A 294 14.49 12.39 -27.20
N GLY A 295 14.56 13.74 -27.16
CA GLY A 295 14.28 14.53 -25.95
C GLY A 295 12.83 14.33 -25.46
N LEU A 296 11.86 14.27 -26.37
CA LEU A 296 10.46 14.07 -26.02
C LEU A 296 10.21 12.63 -25.54
N SER A 297 10.83 11.63 -26.17
CA SER A 297 10.76 10.23 -25.74
C SER A 297 11.37 10.05 -24.34
N MET A 298 12.49 10.73 -24.03
CA MET A 298 13.10 10.71 -22.70
C MET A 298 12.21 11.34 -21.63
N LEU A 299 11.63 12.51 -21.91
CA LEU A 299 10.70 13.18 -21.01
C LEU A 299 9.45 12.33 -20.79
N ALA A 300 8.94 11.74 -21.87
CA ALA A 300 7.78 10.86 -21.82
C ALA A 300 8.07 9.57 -21.04
N ALA A 301 9.28 8.98 -21.15
CA ALA A 301 9.70 7.82 -20.38
C ALA A 301 9.74 8.12 -18.86
N PHE A 302 10.29 9.27 -18.47
CA PHE A 302 10.22 9.75 -17.09
C PHE A 302 8.76 9.95 -16.65
N GLY A 303 7.95 10.66 -17.48
CA GLY A 303 6.53 10.91 -17.20
C GLY A 303 5.71 9.62 -17.07
N PHE A 304 6.00 8.61 -17.90
CA PHE A 304 5.36 7.30 -17.82
C PHE A 304 5.74 6.57 -16.52
N GLY A 305 7.01 6.54 -16.15
CA GLY A 305 7.45 6.00 -14.87
C GLY A 305 6.79 6.70 -13.68
N PHE A 306 6.72 8.03 -13.71
CA PHE A 306 6.08 8.85 -12.69
C PHE A 306 4.58 8.54 -12.55
N THR A 307 3.87 8.39 -13.66
CA THR A 307 2.41 8.28 -13.67
C THR A 307 1.90 6.83 -13.60
N ALA A 308 2.58 5.88 -14.23
CA ALA A 308 2.16 4.47 -14.25
C ALA A 308 2.76 3.66 -13.08
N ALA A 309 4.04 3.89 -12.75
CA ALA A 309 4.76 3.10 -11.75
C ALA A 309 5.00 3.83 -10.42
N GLY A 310 4.68 5.11 -10.32
CA GLY A 310 4.89 5.97 -9.15
C GLY A 310 3.99 5.68 -7.95
N GLY A 311 3.57 4.43 -7.73
CA GLY A 311 2.74 4.05 -6.57
C GLY A 311 1.24 4.19 -6.81
N VAL A 312 0.81 4.48 -8.03
CA VAL A 312 -0.61 4.63 -8.38
C VAL A 312 -1.40 3.31 -8.23
N MET A 313 -0.75 2.17 -8.45
CA MET A 313 -1.31 0.84 -8.19
C MET A 313 -1.72 0.68 -6.71
N GLN A 314 -0.90 1.16 -5.77
CA GLN A 314 -1.20 1.14 -4.34
C GLN A 314 -2.35 2.08 -3.98
N VAL A 315 -2.52 3.20 -4.68
CA VAL A 315 -3.68 4.09 -4.52
C VAL A 315 -4.96 3.38 -4.96
N GLY A 316 -4.93 2.64 -6.07
CA GLY A 316 -6.04 1.81 -6.53
C GLY A 316 -6.43 0.73 -5.52
N LEU A 317 -5.44 0.03 -4.96
CA LEU A 317 -5.64 -0.96 -3.90
C LEU A 317 -6.25 -0.33 -2.63
N ASN A 318 -5.74 0.83 -2.21
CA ASN A 318 -6.29 1.54 -1.06
C ASN A 318 -7.78 1.88 -1.24
N LEU A 319 -8.15 2.36 -2.42
CA LEU A 319 -9.55 2.64 -2.75
C LEU A 319 -10.39 1.35 -2.70
N PHE A 320 -9.86 0.24 -3.22
CA PHE A 320 -10.55 -1.06 -3.22
C PHE A 320 -10.77 -1.59 -1.79
N ILE A 321 -9.75 -1.53 -0.93
CA ILE A 321 -9.85 -1.94 0.48
C ILE A 321 -10.91 -1.10 1.22
N LYS A 322 -11.00 0.20 0.95
CA LYS A 322 -11.98 1.10 1.59
C LYS A 322 -13.43 0.75 1.25
N ILE A 323 -13.69 0.18 0.06
CA ILE A 323 -15.02 -0.29 -0.33
C ILE A 323 -15.44 -1.53 0.49
N TYR A 324 -14.46 -2.33 0.95
CA TYR A 324 -14.69 -3.60 1.64
C TYR A 324 -13.94 -3.67 2.99
N PRO A 325 -14.30 -2.85 3.97
CA PRO A 325 -13.52 -2.70 5.21
C PRO A 325 -13.44 -3.97 6.07
N HIS A 326 -14.36 -4.94 5.89
CA HIS A 326 -14.40 -6.19 6.67
C HIS A 326 -13.54 -7.32 6.11
N ILE A 327 -13.19 -7.26 4.82
CA ILE A 327 -12.47 -8.32 4.11
C ILE A 327 -11.23 -7.74 3.38
N LYS A 328 -10.47 -6.89 4.08
CA LYS A 328 -9.34 -6.14 3.53
C LYS A 328 -8.28 -7.05 2.90
N GLY A 329 -7.93 -8.13 3.58
CA GLY A 329 -6.96 -9.10 3.08
C GLY A 329 -7.45 -9.84 1.83
N ARG A 330 -8.73 -10.25 1.81
CA ARG A 330 -9.33 -10.89 0.63
C ARG A 330 -9.30 -9.95 -0.58
N ILE A 331 -9.59 -8.66 -0.39
CA ILE A 331 -9.55 -7.65 -1.44
C ILE A 331 -8.12 -7.44 -1.95
N THR A 332 -7.15 -7.38 -1.05
CA THR A 332 -5.72 -7.33 -1.40
C THR A 332 -5.34 -8.56 -2.24
N GLY A 333 -5.75 -9.75 -1.81
CA GLY A 333 -5.52 -10.99 -2.54
C GLY A 333 -6.14 -10.98 -3.94
N ILE A 334 -7.41 -10.58 -4.08
CA ILE A 334 -8.08 -10.45 -5.39
C ILE A 334 -7.31 -9.48 -6.31
N TYR A 335 -6.97 -8.30 -5.80
CA TYR A 335 -6.28 -7.27 -6.57
C TYR A 335 -4.95 -7.76 -7.15
N PHE A 336 -4.11 -8.38 -6.32
CA PHE A 336 -2.81 -8.90 -6.75
C PHE A 336 -2.91 -10.21 -7.54
N THR A 337 -3.99 -11.01 -7.37
CA THR A 337 -4.27 -12.14 -8.27
C THR A 337 -4.44 -11.66 -9.71
N PHE A 338 -5.23 -10.60 -9.94
CA PHE A 338 -5.37 -10.01 -11.27
C PHE A 338 -4.03 -9.46 -11.79
N GLY A 339 -3.21 -8.86 -10.94
CA GLY A 339 -1.84 -8.46 -11.29
C GLY A 339 -0.94 -9.64 -11.69
N SER A 340 -1.03 -10.76 -10.97
CA SER A 340 -0.25 -11.97 -11.29
C SER A 340 -0.71 -12.63 -12.60
N ILE A 341 -2.02 -12.59 -12.90
CA ILE A 341 -2.53 -13.02 -14.21
C ILE A 341 -1.91 -12.17 -15.33
N ALA A 342 -1.78 -10.84 -15.12
CA ALA A 342 -1.12 -9.98 -16.09
C ALA A 342 0.36 -10.36 -16.27
N SER A 343 1.10 -10.65 -15.19
CA SER A 343 2.50 -11.08 -15.25
C SER A 343 2.71 -12.33 -16.10
N PHE A 344 1.74 -13.23 -16.11
CA PHE A 344 1.77 -14.44 -16.90
C PHE A 344 1.30 -14.21 -18.36
N THR A 345 0.20 -13.47 -18.53
CA THR A 345 -0.46 -13.35 -19.86
C THR A 345 0.22 -12.34 -20.77
N ILE A 346 0.74 -11.24 -20.25
CA ILE A 346 1.32 -10.16 -21.07
C ILE A 346 2.55 -10.63 -21.87
N PRO A 347 3.54 -11.32 -21.30
CA PRO A 347 4.68 -11.84 -22.08
C PRO A 347 4.24 -12.78 -23.20
N LEU A 348 3.23 -13.61 -22.98
CA LEU A 348 2.69 -14.52 -24.00
C LEU A 348 2.03 -13.77 -25.15
N VAL A 349 1.13 -12.84 -24.84
CA VAL A 349 0.41 -12.04 -25.85
C VAL A 349 1.37 -11.16 -26.62
N THR A 350 2.27 -10.46 -25.95
CA THR A 350 3.23 -9.56 -26.62
C THR A 350 4.31 -10.32 -27.37
N GLY A 351 4.73 -11.50 -26.90
CA GLY A 351 5.59 -12.42 -27.65
C GLY A 351 4.94 -12.91 -28.94
N TRP A 352 3.63 -13.15 -28.95
CA TRP A 352 2.89 -13.47 -30.17
C TRP A 352 2.77 -12.24 -31.12
N LEU A 353 2.43 -11.06 -30.60
CA LEU A 353 2.33 -9.83 -31.37
C LEU A 353 3.69 -9.41 -31.97
N SER A 354 4.79 -9.64 -31.25
CA SER A 354 6.13 -9.30 -31.74
C SER A 354 6.58 -10.07 -32.98
N LYS A 355 5.95 -11.23 -33.25
CA LYS A 355 6.16 -11.95 -34.51
C LYS A 355 5.73 -11.13 -35.75
N GLN A 356 4.77 -10.21 -35.57
CA GLN A 356 4.37 -9.28 -36.63
C GLN A 356 5.31 -8.08 -36.68
N SER A 357 5.46 -7.38 -35.57
CA SER A 357 6.45 -6.34 -35.39
C SER A 357 6.62 -5.99 -33.90
N VAL A 358 7.81 -5.55 -33.49
CA VAL A 358 8.08 -5.02 -32.16
C VAL A 358 7.20 -3.78 -31.88
N ALA A 359 6.96 -2.97 -32.90
CA ALA A 359 6.09 -1.79 -32.81
C ALA A 359 4.63 -2.16 -32.47
N THR A 360 4.12 -3.26 -33.04
CA THR A 360 2.77 -3.76 -32.72
C THR A 360 2.68 -4.21 -31.27
N ALA A 361 3.68 -4.95 -30.78
CA ALA A 361 3.75 -5.39 -29.40
C ALA A 361 3.78 -4.18 -28.44
N MET A 362 4.62 -3.17 -28.70
CA MET A 362 4.71 -1.97 -27.86
C MET A 362 3.44 -1.11 -27.91
N ARG A 363 2.84 -0.92 -29.08
CA ARG A 363 1.60 -0.13 -29.23
C ARG A 363 0.38 -0.80 -28.59
N PHE A 364 0.40 -2.10 -28.39
CA PHE A 364 -0.64 -2.80 -27.64
C PHE A 364 -0.77 -2.27 -26.20
N ASP A 365 0.30 -1.71 -25.65
CA ASP A 365 0.31 -1.07 -24.33
C ASP A 365 -0.65 0.13 -24.26
N LEU A 366 -0.88 0.84 -25.37
CA LEU A 366 -1.88 1.92 -25.44
C LEU A 366 -3.30 1.39 -25.22
N VAL A 367 -3.61 0.21 -25.73
CA VAL A 367 -4.92 -0.44 -25.50
C VAL A 367 -5.08 -0.79 -24.02
N ILE A 368 -4.00 -1.28 -23.38
CA ILE A 368 -3.99 -1.59 -21.96
C ILE A 368 -4.14 -0.30 -21.13
N ALA A 369 -3.41 0.76 -21.49
CA ALA A 369 -3.50 2.06 -20.81
C ALA A 369 -4.91 2.67 -20.91
N ALA A 370 -5.51 2.63 -22.11
CA ALA A 370 -6.87 3.12 -22.32
C ALA A 370 -7.90 2.29 -21.56
N SER A 371 -7.77 0.96 -21.55
CA SER A 371 -8.64 0.09 -20.74
C SER A 371 -8.46 0.31 -19.24
N GLY A 372 -7.22 0.53 -18.77
CA GLY A 372 -6.92 0.88 -17.38
C GLY A 372 -7.58 2.19 -16.96
N LEU A 373 -7.49 3.23 -17.79
CA LEU A 373 -8.18 4.51 -17.56
C LEU A 373 -9.71 4.32 -17.54
N ALA A 374 -10.27 3.50 -18.44
CA ALA A 374 -11.69 3.19 -18.44
C ALA A 374 -12.13 2.44 -17.17
N PHE A 375 -11.37 1.46 -16.70
CA PHE A 375 -11.62 0.76 -15.43
C PHE A 375 -11.55 1.70 -14.22
N VAL A 376 -10.56 2.59 -14.19
CA VAL A 376 -10.46 3.62 -13.13
C VAL A 376 -11.64 4.59 -13.20
N ALA A 377 -12.00 5.08 -14.38
CA ALA A 377 -13.16 5.97 -14.56
C ALA A 377 -14.46 5.30 -14.11
N LEU A 378 -14.68 4.04 -14.47
CA LEU A 378 -15.81 3.23 -14.02
C LEU A 378 -15.83 3.10 -12.49
N ALA A 379 -14.69 2.80 -11.88
CA ALA A 379 -14.58 2.67 -10.42
C ALA A 379 -14.86 3.99 -9.72
N VAL A 380 -14.26 5.09 -10.18
CA VAL A 380 -14.46 6.44 -9.61
C VAL A 380 -15.91 6.87 -9.73
N TRP A 381 -16.53 6.67 -10.90
CA TRP A 381 -17.95 6.96 -11.09
C TRP A 381 -18.85 6.12 -10.18
N ALA A 382 -18.55 4.85 -10.03
CA ALA A 382 -19.32 3.94 -9.19
C ALA A 382 -19.20 4.25 -7.69
N VAL A 383 -18.01 4.72 -7.25
CA VAL A 383 -17.76 5.14 -5.86
C VAL A 383 -18.35 6.51 -5.58
N HIS A 384 -18.43 7.39 -6.59
CA HIS A 384 -18.95 8.74 -6.43
C HIS A 384 -20.48 8.70 -6.34
N VAL A 385 -20.99 8.62 -5.11
CA VAL A 385 -22.42 8.79 -4.83
C VAL A 385 -22.64 10.24 -4.42
N PRO A 386 -23.49 11.01 -5.11
CA PRO A 386 -23.87 12.34 -4.65
C PRO A 386 -24.46 12.22 -3.24
N THR A 387 -23.89 12.92 -2.27
CA THR A 387 -24.39 12.93 -0.90
C THR A 387 -25.73 13.69 -0.86
N THR A 388 -26.80 13.02 -0.45
CA THR A 388 -28.09 13.67 -0.22
C THR A 388 -28.12 14.32 1.16
N LEU A 389 -28.89 15.39 1.32
CA LEU A 389 -29.10 16.08 2.61
C LEU A 389 -29.51 15.10 3.72
N SER A 390 -30.32 14.09 3.39
CA SER A 390 -30.71 13.02 4.30
C SER A 390 -29.54 12.18 4.77
N GLN A 391 -28.55 11.92 3.91
CA GLN A 391 -27.35 11.15 4.25
C GLN A 391 -26.41 11.95 5.17
N GLU A 392 -26.24 13.24 4.93
CA GLU A 392 -25.43 14.09 5.81
C GLU A 392 -26.10 14.27 7.19
N ARG A 393 -27.40 14.40 7.26
CA ARG A 393 -28.15 14.41 8.53
C ARG A 393 -27.96 13.10 9.32
N GLN A 394 -28.01 11.94 8.66
CA GLN A 394 -27.74 10.67 9.34
C GLN A 394 -26.28 10.54 9.80
N ARG A 395 -25.34 11.16 9.10
CA ARG A 395 -23.95 11.23 9.53
C ARG A 395 -23.78 12.07 10.78
N ILE A 396 -24.49 13.21 10.84
CA ILE A 396 -24.56 14.03 12.05
C ILE A 396 -25.16 13.22 13.21
N ASN A 397 -26.30 12.55 13.01
CA ASN A 397 -26.92 11.73 14.06
C ASN A 397 -25.98 10.65 14.63
N HIS A 398 -25.13 10.06 13.78
CA HIS A 398 -24.14 9.08 14.24
C HIS A 398 -23.00 9.74 15.06
N ILE A 399 -22.57 10.93 14.65
CA ILE A 399 -21.56 11.71 15.39
C ILE A 399 -22.16 12.13 16.74
N ASP A 400 -23.42 12.56 16.78
CA ASP A 400 -24.12 12.93 18.01
C ASP A 400 -24.19 11.78 18.99
N GLN A 401 -24.49 10.56 18.53
CA GLN A 401 -24.44 9.36 19.39
C GLN A 401 -23.07 9.12 20.00
N GLN A 402 -21.99 9.37 19.25
CA GLN A 402 -20.62 9.25 19.77
C GLN A 402 -20.32 10.36 20.79
N ILE A 403 -20.74 11.58 20.52
CA ILE A 403 -20.61 12.72 21.44
C ILE A 403 -21.32 12.41 22.75
N VAL A 404 -22.59 11.97 22.70
CA VAL A 404 -23.35 11.59 23.92
C VAL A 404 -22.65 10.50 24.71
N ARG A 405 -22.14 9.45 24.03
CA ARG A 405 -21.38 8.40 24.71
C ARG A 405 -20.11 8.92 25.40
N LEU A 406 -19.36 9.78 24.72
CA LEU A 406 -18.14 10.38 25.29
C LEU A 406 -18.45 11.36 26.43
N LEU A 407 -19.54 12.08 26.36
CA LEU A 407 -20.01 12.96 27.43
C LEU A 407 -20.43 12.15 28.65
N ASN A 408 -21.14 11.03 28.50
CA ASN A 408 -21.47 10.14 29.62
C ASN A 408 -20.18 9.63 30.32
N GLN A 409 -19.20 9.13 29.56
CA GLN A 409 -17.90 8.71 30.14
C GLN A 409 -17.17 9.86 30.85
N ARG A 410 -17.33 11.09 30.32
CA ARG A 410 -16.76 12.27 30.94
C ARG A 410 -17.47 12.62 32.25
N PHE A 411 -18.80 12.50 32.31
CA PHE A 411 -19.58 12.72 33.51
C PHE A 411 -19.25 11.68 34.59
N ASP A 412 -19.08 10.39 34.25
CA ASP A 412 -18.62 9.35 35.18
C ASP A 412 -17.26 9.74 35.80
N THR A 413 -16.33 10.26 34.99
CA THR A 413 -15.04 10.73 35.46
C THR A 413 -15.15 12.00 36.33
N VAL A 414 -16.10 12.90 36.00
CA VAL A 414 -16.37 14.14 36.73
C VAL A 414 -16.95 13.83 38.12
N THR A 415 -17.77 12.78 38.27
CA THR A 415 -18.28 12.28 39.54
C THR A 415 -17.12 11.86 40.43
N ALA A 416 -16.24 10.98 39.95
CA ALA A 416 -15.06 10.53 40.71
C ALA A 416 -14.11 11.68 41.12
N ILE A 417 -13.96 12.69 40.25
CA ILE A 417 -13.20 13.91 40.60
C ILE A 417 -13.91 14.73 41.67
N GLY A 418 -15.24 14.79 41.64
CA GLY A 418 -16.05 15.47 42.67
C GLY A 418 -15.83 14.88 44.05
N GLU A 419 -15.96 13.55 44.16
CA GLU A 419 -15.69 12.81 45.43
C GLU A 419 -14.26 13.04 45.96
N LEU A 420 -13.25 13.01 45.07
CA LEU A 420 -11.86 13.28 45.48
C LEU A 420 -11.66 14.73 45.95
N LYS A 421 -12.30 15.72 45.32
CA LYS A 421 -12.22 17.12 45.74
C LYS A 421 -12.89 17.35 47.10
N GLN A 422 -14.01 16.72 47.32
CA GLN A 422 -14.73 16.77 48.58
C GLN A 422 -13.86 16.18 49.71
N ALA A 423 -13.30 14.99 49.52
CA ALA A 423 -12.41 14.35 50.46
C ALA A 423 -11.17 15.21 50.81
N GLN A 424 -10.71 16.04 49.85
CA GLN A 424 -9.54 16.91 50.00
C GLN A 424 -9.91 18.37 50.34
N GLN A 425 -11.19 18.68 50.54
CA GLN A 425 -11.71 20.02 50.78
C GLN A 425 -11.29 21.06 49.72
N LEU A 426 -11.20 20.62 48.44
CA LEU A 426 -10.82 21.46 47.32
C LEU A 426 -12.06 22.11 46.66
N PRO A 427 -11.94 23.34 46.13
CA PRO A 427 -13.06 23.99 45.45
C PRO A 427 -13.42 23.27 44.16
N VAL A 428 -14.72 23.24 43.81
CA VAL A 428 -15.24 22.66 42.57
C VAL A 428 -14.63 23.35 41.35
N LEU A 429 -14.52 24.70 41.37
CA LEU A 429 -13.94 25.49 40.30
C LEU A 429 -12.40 25.48 40.37
N ASP A 430 -11.76 25.00 39.30
CA ASP A 430 -10.32 25.16 39.01
C ASP A 430 -10.15 25.99 37.73
N GLN A 431 -10.00 27.29 37.90
CA GLN A 431 -9.91 28.25 36.79
C GLN A 431 -8.67 28.01 35.91
N GLN A 432 -7.53 27.63 36.52
CA GLN A 432 -6.30 27.35 35.74
C GLN A 432 -6.44 26.09 34.89
N ARG A 433 -7.11 25.08 35.40
CA ARG A 433 -7.39 23.85 34.69
C ARG A 433 -8.33 24.10 33.49
N GLU A 434 -9.39 24.91 33.67
CA GLU A 434 -10.32 25.26 32.61
C GLU A 434 -9.62 26.03 31.47
N GLN A 435 -8.76 26.99 31.78
CA GLN A 435 -7.96 27.70 30.79
C GLN A 435 -7.04 26.77 30.00
N ARG A 436 -6.35 25.82 30.68
CA ARG A 436 -5.52 24.82 30.02
C ARG A 436 -6.32 23.92 29.09
N VAL A 437 -7.53 23.53 29.46
CA VAL A 437 -8.42 22.74 28.60
C VAL A 437 -8.79 23.52 27.34
N LEU A 438 -9.17 24.80 27.45
CA LEU A 438 -9.50 25.63 26.30
C LEU A 438 -8.32 25.85 25.35
N GLN A 439 -7.11 26.00 25.87
CA GLN A 439 -5.89 26.08 25.07
C GLN A 439 -5.62 24.75 24.34
N GLN A 440 -5.79 23.60 25.00
CA GLN A 440 -5.65 22.30 24.37
C GLN A 440 -6.66 22.06 23.24
N VAL A 441 -7.90 22.54 23.42
CA VAL A 441 -8.94 22.48 22.39
C VAL A 441 -8.52 23.30 21.16
N ALA A 442 -7.97 24.49 21.37
CA ALA A 442 -7.47 25.32 20.27
C ALA A 442 -6.34 24.63 19.49
N VAL A 443 -5.36 24.04 20.20
CA VAL A 443 -4.23 23.34 19.57
C VAL A 443 -4.68 22.07 18.82
N LYS A 444 -5.72 21.37 19.32
CA LYS A 444 -6.25 20.14 18.70
C LYS A 444 -7.24 20.40 17.57
N SER A 445 -7.69 21.64 17.40
CA SER A 445 -8.58 22.01 16.29
C SER A 445 -7.84 21.88 14.96
N THR A 446 -8.40 21.08 14.06
CA THR A 446 -7.83 20.83 12.72
C THR A 446 -8.13 21.95 11.72
N GLN A 447 -9.11 22.79 12.03
CA GLN A 447 -9.54 23.95 11.21
C GLN A 447 -9.67 25.18 12.08
N THR A 448 -8.91 26.21 11.76
CA THR A 448 -8.87 27.47 12.52
C THR A 448 -10.23 28.13 12.64
N ALA A 449 -11.06 28.02 11.59
CA ALA A 449 -12.43 28.56 11.58
C ALA A 449 -13.37 27.89 12.62
N HIS A 450 -13.10 26.65 13.00
CA HIS A 450 -13.90 25.91 13.99
C HIS A 450 -13.49 26.15 15.43
N THR A 451 -12.29 26.69 15.65
CA THR A 451 -11.70 26.85 16.99
C THR A 451 -12.59 27.63 17.98
N PRO A 452 -13.16 28.81 17.63
CA PRO A 452 -14.00 29.56 18.57
C PRO A 452 -15.27 28.81 18.94
N TYR A 453 -15.87 28.08 18.00
CA TYR A 453 -17.08 27.28 18.24
C TYR A 453 -16.78 26.08 19.15
N LEU A 454 -15.63 25.40 18.93
CA LEU A 454 -15.21 24.30 19.81
C LEU A 454 -14.89 24.78 21.22
N GLN A 455 -14.27 25.93 21.38
CA GLN A 455 -14.03 26.52 22.71
C GLN A 455 -15.33 26.86 23.42
N ALA A 456 -16.32 27.44 22.74
CA ALA A 456 -17.63 27.74 23.30
C ALA A 456 -18.37 26.45 23.74
N ILE A 457 -18.33 25.38 22.96
CA ILE A 457 -18.89 24.07 23.33
C ILE A 457 -18.20 23.54 24.59
N TYR A 458 -16.86 23.61 24.66
CA TYR A 458 -16.12 23.13 25.80
C TYR A 458 -16.36 23.97 27.07
N GLN A 459 -16.58 25.27 26.94
CA GLN A 459 -17.03 26.12 28.06
C GLN A 459 -18.37 25.63 28.62
N ALA A 460 -19.35 25.34 27.73
CA ALA A 460 -20.64 24.79 28.15
C ALA A 460 -20.49 23.42 28.83
N ILE A 461 -19.65 22.53 28.30
CA ILE A 461 -19.38 21.21 28.89
C ILE A 461 -18.77 21.37 30.30
N MET A 462 -17.81 22.28 30.49
CA MET A 462 -17.20 22.52 31.80
C MET A 462 -18.18 23.14 32.77
N HIS A 463 -18.99 24.10 32.34
CA HIS A 463 -20.05 24.70 33.13
C HIS A 463 -21.05 23.65 33.67
N ASN A 464 -21.58 22.81 32.78
CA ASN A 464 -22.51 21.74 33.16
C ASN A 464 -21.89 20.69 34.05
N SER A 465 -20.59 20.42 33.90
CA SER A 465 -19.85 19.49 34.76
C SER A 465 -19.73 20.03 36.20
N ARG A 466 -19.53 21.33 36.38
CA ARG A 466 -19.52 21.97 37.68
C ARG A 466 -20.90 21.96 38.32
N ALA A 467 -21.94 22.32 37.56
CA ALA A 467 -23.31 22.27 38.04
C ALA A 467 -23.65 20.87 38.56
N TYR A 468 -23.33 19.85 37.80
CA TYR A 468 -23.54 18.45 38.18
C TYR A 468 -22.79 18.05 39.46
N GLN A 469 -21.50 18.44 39.63
CA GLN A 469 -20.75 18.21 40.85
C GLN A 469 -21.37 18.93 42.06
N THR A 470 -21.91 20.15 41.87
CA THR A 470 -22.55 20.91 42.94
C THR A 470 -23.87 20.28 43.36
N ASP A 471 -24.64 19.75 42.43
CA ASP A 471 -25.93 19.08 42.69
C ASP A 471 -25.72 17.75 43.43
N LEU A 472 -24.73 16.96 43.06
CA LEU A 472 -24.33 15.73 43.77
C LEU A 472 -24.00 16.02 45.25
N HIS A 473 -23.27 17.12 45.53
CA HIS A 473 -22.95 17.50 46.90
C HIS A 473 -24.16 17.94 47.73
N LYS A 474 -25.20 18.49 47.12
CA LYS A 474 -26.44 18.85 47.83
C LYS A 474 -27.27 17.62 48.15
N GLU A 475 -27.41 16.67 47.27
CA GLU A 475 -28.16 15.44 47.49
C GLU A 475 -27.57 14.59 48.62
N GLU A 476 -26.23 14.57 48.81
CA GLU A 476 -25.60 13.89 49.94
C GLU A 476 -25.84 14.59 51.30
N ILE A 477 -25.93 15.93 51.31
CA ILE A 477 -26.20 16.71 52.53
C ILE A 477 -27.68 16.59 52.97
N ASP A 478 -28.60 16.39 52.04
CA ASP A 478 -30.04 16.23 52.35
C ASP A 478 -30.39 14.78 52.78
N HIS A 479 -29.47 13.83 52.65
CA HIS A 479 -29.64 12.43 53.06
C HIS A 479 -28.90 12.04 54.33
N ASP A 480 -28.04 12.89 54.91
CA ASP A 480 -27.41 12.77 56.23
C ASP A 480 -28.19 13.62 57.27
#